data_51675fd49d28011dafb613a47f5486dc
#
_entry.id   51675fd49d28011dafb613a47f5486dc
#
_cell.length_a   1.000
_cell.length_b   1.000
_cell.length_c   1.000
_cell.angle_alpha   90.00
_cell.angle_beta   90.00
_cell.angle_gamma   90.00
#
_symmetry.space_group_name_H-M   'P 1'
#
loop_
_entity.id
_entity.type
_entity.pdbx_description
1 polymer ?
#
loop_
_entity_poly.entity_id
_entity_poly.type
_entity_poly.pdbx_seq_one_letter_code
_entity_poly.pdbx_strand_id
1 'polypeptide(L)'
;MEGASGTLHFVKDANNGTSIEGMQVSFDFTGTESSGGALTEFWLEPGDGTQRISTNAADSKILSRDYVSYGIFQSRAGANDSGGNTASEELIISFNGAFHLNQTSPTGVDEPADLHIDSMNINSIQSPVKLEISSTITNVENALAIPPPDNVEITWQLFDPSGELIATHTKVIEEGQSYTWTHNEEMPMIGGWXLIIGDSVDNENVNQETTALVLF
;
A
#
# COMPACT_ATOMS: atom_id res chain seq x y z
N MET A 1 19.58 11.54 14.04
CA MET A 1 18.23 10.91 14.08
C MET A 1 18.27 9.60 13.30
N GLU A 2 17.39 8.65 13.64
CA GLU A 2 17.25 7.42 12.87
C GLU A 2 16.10 7.58 11.88
N GLY A 3 16.18 6.90 10.75
CA GLY A 3 15.08 6.86 9.78
C GLY A 3 13.91 6.03 10.29
N ALA A 4 12.81 6.06 9.59
CA ALA A 4 11.61 5.28 9.92
C ALA A 4 11.26 4.34 8.77
N SER A 5 10.68 3.19 9.10
CA SER A 5 10.22 2.24 8.10
C SER A 5 8.91 1.58 8.55
N GLY A 6 8.14 1.07 7.60
CA GLY A 6 6.87 0.41 7.90
C GLY A 6 6.11 -0.01 6.65
N THR A 7 4.84 -0.35 6.83
CA THR A 7 3.95 -0.71 5.72
C THR A 7 2.67 0.11 5.82
N LEU A 8 2.32 0.76 4.72
CA LEU A 8 1.06 1.50 4.58
C LEU A 8 0.00 0.57 3.98
N HIS A 9 -1.18 0.56 4.58
CA HIS A 9 -2.27 -0.30 4.17
C HIS A 9 -3.32 0.49 3.37
N PHE A 10 -3.61 0.00 2.19
CA PHE A 10 -4.59 0.55 1.24
C PHE A 10 -5.73 -0.45 1.12
N VAL A 11 -6.87 -0.15 1.72
CA VAL A 11 -8.04 -1.04 1.64
C VAL A 11 -8.87 -0.63 0.44
N LYS A 12 -9.05 -1.55 -0.48
CA LYS A 12 -9.81 -1.39 -1.71
C LYS A 12 -11.22 -1.95 -1.53
N ASP A 13 -12.21 -1.23 -2.04
CA ASP A 13 -13.56 -1.80 -2.17
C ASP A 13 -13.75 -2.40 -3.57
N ALA A 14 -14.90 -3.01 -3.82
CA ALA A 14 -15.21 -3.67 -5.08
C ALA A 14 -15.22 -2.73 -6.31
N ASN A 15 -15.29 -1.41 -6.08
CA ASN A 15 -15.25 -0.40 -7.14
C ASN A 15 -13.88 0.27 -7.22
N ASN A 16 -12.86 -0.32 -6.58
CA ASN A 16 -11.50 0.20 -6.44
C ASN A 16 -11.41 1.57 -5.71
N GLY A 17 -12.45 1.94 -4.98
CA GLY A 17 -12.36 3.03 -4.01
C GLY A 17 -11.30 2.67 -2.97
N THR A 18 -10.48 3.64 -2.56
CA THR A 18 -9.34 3.37 -1.68
C THR A 18 -9.48 4.13 -0.37
N SER A 19 -9.41 3.43 0.75
CA SER A 19 -9.16 4.04 2.05
C SER A 19 -7.73 3.73 2.48
N ILE A 20 -7.07 4.71 3.09
CA ILE A 20 -5.65 4.62 3.44
C ILE A 20 -5.52 4.77 4.95
N GLU A 21 -4.84 3.83 5.57
CA GLU A 21 -4.40 3.98 6.95
C GLU A 21 -3.00 4.56 6.93
N GLY A 22 -2.89 5.87 7.24
CA GLY A 22 -1.62 6.58 7.25
C GLY A 22 -0.72 6.13 8.39
N MET A 23 0.59 6.32 8.22
CA MET A 23 1.55 6.02 9.27
C MET A 23 2.15 7.32 9.81
N GLN A 24 1.94 7.55 11.11
CA GLN A 24 2.50 8.72 11.77
C GLN A 24 3.97 8.49 12.14
N VAL A 25 4.83 9.41 11.71
CA VAL A 25 6.24 9.45 12.11
C VAL A 25 6.44 10.71 12.96
N SER A 26 7.09 10.55 14.11
CA SER A 26 7.41 11.64 15.02
C SER A 26 8.91 11.93 15.02
N PHE A 27 9.25 13.20 14.91
CA PHE A 27 10.63 13.70 14.88
C PHE A 27 10.89 14.44 16.20
N ASP A 28 11.80 13.91 17.02
CA ASP A 28 12.09 14.44 18.36
C ASP A 28 13.36 15.30 18.33
N PHE A 29 13.19 16.58 18.62
CA PHE A 29 14.25 17.59 18.67
C PHE A 29 14.67 17.91 20.11
N THR A 30 14.27 17.10 21.11
CA THR A 30 14.55 17.38 22.54
C THR A 30 16.04 17.59 22.82
N GLY A 31 16.91 16.84 22.13
CA GLY A 31 18.36 16.95 22.29
C GLY A 31 19.03 18.02 21.44
N THR A 32 18.28 18.83 20.69
CA THR A 32 18.85 19.85 19.81
C THR A 32 19.34 21.04 20.65
N GLU A 33 20.58 21.48 20.39
CA GLU A 33 21.18 22.61 21.06
C GLU A 33 21.75 23.60 20.02
N SER A 34 21.82 24.87 20.38
CA SER A 34 22.49 25.89 19.58
C SER A 34 23.49 26.67 20.42
N SER A 35 24.65 26.98 19.83
CA SER A 35 25.65 27.90 20.41
C SER A 35 25.45 29.33 19.91
N GLY A 36 24.60 29.55 18.92
CA GLY A 36 24.38 30.84 18.28
C GLY A 36 23.22 31.67 18.85
N GLY A 37 22.42 31.07 19.71
CA GLY A 37 21.25 31.75 20.27
C GLY A 37 20.16 30.76 20.70
N ALA A 38 19.03 31.28 21.11
CA ALA A 38 17.89 30.42 21.45
C ALA A 38 17.30 29.76 20.18
N LEU A 39 16.93 28.51 20.28
CA LEU A 39 16.23 27.80 19.18
C LEU A 39 14.87 28.50 18.94
N THR A 40 14.54 28.78 17.71
CA THR A 40 13.31 29.48 17.33
C THR A 40 12.32 28.63 16.56
N GLU A 41 12.82 27.66 15.75
CA GLU A 41 11.95 26.85 14.90
C GLU A 41 12.55 25.45 14.75
N PHE A 42 11.68 24.43 14.76
CA PHE A 42 11.98 23.08 14.25
C PHE A 42 11.18 22.86 12.98
N TRP A 43 11.77 22.18 12.00
CA TRP A 43 11.13 21.98 10.71
C TRP A 43 11.46 20.62 10.11
N LEU A 44 10.57 20.18 9.19
CA LEU A 44 10.68 18.92 8.46
C LEU A 44 10.28 19.13 7.00
N GLU A 45 11.13 18.73 6.08
CA GLU A 45 10.84 18.52 4.68
C GLU A 45 10.62 17.01 4.50
N PRO A 46 9.37 16.55 4.29
CA PRO A 46 9.07 15.12 4.36
C PRO A 46 9.67 14.26 3.23
N GLY A 47 9.94 14.85 2.06
CA GLY A 47 10.50 14.14 0.92
C GLY A 47 9.47 13.39 0.07
N ASP A 48 8.24 13.27 0.53
CA ASP A 48 7.14 12.58 -0.15
C ASP A 48 6.40 13.45 -1.17
N GLY A 49 6.93 14.65 -1.46
CA GLY A 49 6.31 15.63 -2.35
C GLY A 49 5.41 16.64 -1.64
N THR A 50 5.17 16.45 -0.37
CA THR A 50 4.39 17.42 0.42
C THR A 50 5.25 18.57 0.92
N GLN A 51 4.59 19.64 1.33
CA GLN A 51 5.27 20.86 1.79
C GLN A 51 5.96 20.65 3.15
N ARG A 52 7.01 21.43 3.36
CA ARG A 52 7.69 21.58 4.65
C ARG A 52 6.68 21.95 5.75
N ILE A 53 6.82 21.29 6.90
CA ILE A 53 6.09 21.63 8.12
C ILE A 53 7.05 22.17 9.16
N SER A 54 6.57 23.01 10.06
CA SER A 54 7.40 23.55 11.14
C SER A 54 6.60 23.89 12.38
N THR A 55 7.31 24.05 13.50
CA THR A 55 6.73 24.49 14.77
C THR A 55 7.71 25.47 15.44
N ASN A 56 7.19 26.38 16.26
CA ASN A 56 8.01 27.22 17.11
C ASN A 56 8.69 26.36 18.18
N ALA A 57 9.99 26.53 18.37
CA ALA A 57 10.77 25.70 19.30
C ALA A 57 10.35 25.87 20.76
N ALA A 58 9.65 26.98 21.11
CA ALA A 58 9.08 27.18 22.43
C ALA A 58 7.77 26.42 22.64
N ASP A 59 7.05 26.07 21.55
CA ASP A 59 5.76 25.41 21.62
C ASP A 59 5.88 23.89 21.67
N SER A 60 6.76 23.33 20.85
CA SER A 60 6.93 21.88 20.79
C SER A 60 8.35 21.53 20.34
N LYS A 61 8.87 20.46 20.90
CA LYS A 61 10.12 19.82 20.45
C LYS A 61 9.84 18.55 19.64
N ILE A 62 8.57 18.29 19.32
CA ILE A 62 8.19 17.12 18.52
C ILE A 62 7.38 17.62 17.33
N LEU A 63 7.77 17.20 16.14
CA LEU A 63 7.02 17.36 14.90
C LEU A 63 6.52 15.99 14.48
N SER A 64 5.21 15.85 14.22
CA SER A 64 4.64 14.61 13.71
C SER A 64 4.09 14.81 12.31
N ARG A 65 4.22 13.78 11.48
CA ARG A 65 3.75 13.77 10.11
C ARG A 65 3.08 12.44 9.81
N ASP A 66 1.88 12.50 9.26
CA ASP A 66 1.17 11.32 8.75
C ASP A 66 1.57 11.10 7.29
N TYR A 67 2.30 10.04 7.01
CA TYR A 67 2.63 9.61 5.65
C TYR A 67 1.48 8.76 5.12
N VAL A 68 1.01 9.11 3.92
CA VAL A 68 -0.06 8.38 3.21
C VAL A 68 0.43 7.88 1.84
N SER A 69 1.74 7.95 1.62
CA SER A 69 2.39 7.49 0.38
C SER A 69 3.51 6.53 0.72
N TYR A 70 3.64 5.48 -0.04
CA TYR A 70 4.70 4.47 0.12
C TYR A 70 5.83 4.71 -0.88
N GLY A 71 7.01 4.21 -0.55
CA GLY A 71 8.25 4.44 -1.29
C GLY A 71 9.40 4.72 -0.34
N ILE A 72 10.55 5.07 -0.88
CA ILE A 72 11.72 5.51 -0.09
C ILE A 72 11.89 7.01 -0.30
N PHE A 73 11.81 7.77 0.78
CA PHE A 73 11.82 9.24 0.75
C PHE A 73 13.06 9.78 1.46
N GLN A 74 13.75 10.72 0.80
CA GLN A 74 14.83 11.46 1.41
C GLN A 74 14.23 12.67 2.14
N SER A 75 14.03 12.53 3.44
CA SER A 75 13.48 13.57 4.31
C SER A 75 14.62 14.41 4.88
N ARG A 76 14.32 15.62 5.33
CA ARG A 76 15.30 16.51 5.95
C ARG A 76 14.66 17.22 7.14
N ALA A 77 15.25 17.02 8.32
CA ALA A 77 14.79 17.65 9.56
C ALA A 77 15.80 18.66 10.05
N GLY A 78 15.35 19.79 10.59
CA GLY A 78 16.27 20.82 11.00
C GLY A 78 15.73 21.80 12.03
N ALA A 79 16.61 22.72 12.45
CA ALA A 79 16.32 23.74 13.44
C ALA A 79 16.95 25.07 13.04
N ASN A 80 16.30 26.15 13.45
CA ASN A 80 16.79 27.53 13.31
C ASN A 80 16.96 28.16 14.69
N ASP A 81 17.93 29.08 14.82
CA ASP A 81 18.13 29.83 16.07
C ASP A 81 17.95 31.34 15.88
N SER A 82 17.93 32.07 16.97
CA SER A 82 17.77 33.53 16.98
C SER A 82 19.00 34.29 16.45
N GLY A 83 20.13 33.63 16.29
CA GLY A 83 21.30 34.17 15.64
C GLY A 83 21.29 34.08 14.11
N GLY A 84 20.24 33.46 13.55
CA GLY A 84 20.10 33.26 12.11
C GLY A 84 20.79 32.01 11.57
N ASN A 85 21.24 31.12 12.46
CA ASN A 85 21.86 29.85 12.03
C ASN A 85 20.81 28.78 11.78
N THR A 86 21.08 27.92 10.80
CA THR A 86 20.25 26.75 10.46
C THR A 86 21.14 25.49 10.47
N ALA A 87 20.64 24.43 11.10
CA ALA A 87 21.28 23.11 11.03
C ALA A 87 20.21 22.07 10.62
N SER A 88 20.62 21.06 9.89
CA SER A 88 19.69 20.01 9.45
C SER A 88 20.41 18.68 9.25
N GLU A 89 19.63 17.61 9.28
CA GLU A 89 20.06 16.24 9.05
C GLU A 89 19.16 15.57 8.03
N GLU A 90 19.74 14.75 7.16
CA GLU A 90 19.00 13.95 6.20
C GLU A 90 18.63 12.60 6.81
N LEU A 91 17.44 12.12 6.48
CA LEU A 91 16.85 10.90 7.02
C LEU A 91 16.22 10.11 5.88
N ILE A 92 16.29 8.80 5.95
CA ILE A 92 15.58 7.94 5.01
C ILE A 92 14.30 7.44 5.69
N ILE A 93 13.17 7.69 5.05
CA ILE A 93 11.86 7.18 5.46
C ILE A 93 11.43 6.17 4.40
N SER A 94 11.16 4.94 4.82
CA SER A 94 10.87 3.84 3.88
C SER A 94 9.54 3.18 4.23
N PHE A 95 8.59 3.19 3.30
CA PHE A 95 7.31 2.50 3.48
C PHE A 95 7.04 1.57 2.31
N ASN A 96 6.70 0.32 2.63
CA ASN A 96 6.09 -0.62 1.69
C ASN A 96 4.61 -0.27 1.51
N GLY A 97 4.02 -0.66 0.38
CA GLY A 97 2.57 -0.54 0.14
C GLY A 97 1.90 -1.90 0.25
N ALA A 98 0.81 -2.00 1.01
CA ALA A 98 0.01 -3.22 1.11
C ALA A 98 -1.42 -2.91 0.67
N PHE A 99 -1.86 -3.51 -0.42
CA PHE A 99 -3.20 -3.37 -0.98
C PHE A 99 -4.05 -4.56 -0.55
N HIS A 100 -5.23 -4.30 -0.03
CA HIS A 100 -6.14 -5.32 0.46
C HIS A 100 -7.51 -5.15 -0.18
N LEU A 101 -8.01 -6.19 -0.83
CA LEU A 101 -9.37 -6.26 -1.35
C LEU A 101 -10.05 -7.46 -0.72
N ASN A 102 -11.14 -7.20 -0.02
CA ASN A 102 -11.90 -8.25 0.65
C ASN A 102 -13.38 -8.12 0.27
N GLN A 103 -13.90 -9.15 -0.40
CA GLN A 103 -15.30 -9.28 -0.73
C GLN A 103 -15.80 -10.60 -0.13
N THR A 104 -16.20 -10.55 1.14
CA THR A 104 -16.72 -11.72 1.82
C THR A 104 -18.13 -11.46 2.35
N SER A 105 -19.02 -12.39 2.10
CA SER A 105 -20.39 -12.37 2.63
C SER A 105 -20.87 -13.81 2.87
N PRO A 106 -21.88 -14.00 3.70
CA PRO A 106 -22.42 -15.36 3.92
C PRO A 106 -22.97 -16.02 2.66
N THR A 107 -23.34 -15.22 1.66
CA THR A 107 -23.89 -15.72 0.39
C THR A 107 -22.93 -15.52 -0.79
N GLY A 108 -21.73 -14.99 -0.54
CA GLY A 108 -20.78 -14.68 -1.61
C GLY A 108 -21.16 -13.42 -2.39
N VAL A 109 -20.41 -13.15 -3.45
CA VAL A 109 -20.67 -12.10 -4.44
C VAL A 109 -20.74 -12.76 -5.82
N ASP A 110 -21.52 -12.18 -6.76
CA ASP A 110 -21.71 -12.75 -8.10
C ASP A 110 -20.40 -12.81 -8.91
N GLU A 111 -19.52 -11.81 -8.75
CA GLU A 111 -18.27 -11.74 -9.51
C GLU A 111 -17.14 -11.26 -8.59
N PRO A 112 -15.93 -11.83 -8.71
CA PRO A 112 -14.76 -11.28 -8.01
C PRO A 112 -14.40 -9.92 -8.61
N ALA A 113 -13.81 -9.05 -7.81
CA ALA A 113 -13.41 -7.72 -8.25
C ALA A 113 -11.94 -7.67 -8.64
N ASP A 114 -11.65 -6.84 -9.63
CA ASP A 114 -10.28 -6.56 -10.05
C ASP A 114 -9.53 -5.76 -8.99
N LEU A 115 -8.23 -5.98 -8.87
CA LEU A 115 -7.37 -5.19 -7.99
C LEU A 115 -6.43 -4.31 -8.80
N HIS A 116 -6.56 -3.00 -8.59
CA HIS A 116 -5.63 -2.01 -9.15
C HIS A 116 -4.55 -1.68 -8.11
N ILE A 117 -3.29 -1.86 -8.50
CA ILE A 117 -2.13 -1.69 -7.64
C ILE A 117 -1.23 -0.60 -8.24
N ASP A 118 -1.07 0.51 -7.55
CA ASP A 118 -0.06 1.50 -7.95
C ASP A 118 1.29 1.04 -7.38
N SER A 119 2.31 0.92 -8.22
CA SER A 119 3.57 0.32 -7.77
C SER A 119 4.56 1.31 -7.15
N MET A 120 4.34 2.62 -7.23
CA MET A 120 5.27 3.59 -6.63
C MET A 120 4.72 5.01 -6.56
N ASN A 121 5.06 5.73 -5.48
CA ASN A 121 4.91 7.18 -5.46
C ASN A 121 5.99 7.83 -6.32
N ILE A 122 5.63 8.85 -7.08
CA ILE A 122 6.53 9.58 -8.00
C ILE A 122 7.74 10.22 -7.26
N ASN A 123 7.63 10.46 -5.96
CA ASN A 123 8.69 11.08 -5.16
C ASN A 123 9.59 10.06 -4.45
N SER A 124 9.36 8.76 -4.66
CA SER A 124 10.28 7.74 -4.14
C SER A 124 11.64 7.84 -4.86
N ILE A 125 12.72 7.79 -4.07
CA ILE A 125 14.08 7.88 -4.62
C ILE A 125 14.60 6.53 -5.11
N GLN A 126 13.87 5.45 -4.88
CA GLN A 126 14.21 4.11 -5.39
C GLN A 126 12.96 3.43 -5.93
N SER A 127 13.16 2.58 -6.93
CA SER A 127 12.11 1.72 -7.48
C SER A 127 11.80 0.57 -6.52
N PRO A 128 10.60 0.01 -6.57
CA PRO A 128 10.29 -1.16 -5.77
C PRO A 128 11.15 -2.36 -6.20
N VAL A 129 11.50 -3.20 -5.25
CA VAL A 129 12.31 -4.40 -5.51
C VAL A 129 11.44 -5.63 -5.77
N LYS A 130 10.17 -5.60 -5.30
CA LYS A 130 9.30 -6.77 -5.47
C LYS A 130 7.82 -6.39 -5.40
N LEU A 131 6.99 -7.06 -6.20
CA LEU A 131 5.54 -7.07 -6.08
C LEU A 131 5.13 -8.51 -5.74
N GLU A 132 4.47 -8.70 -4.60
CA GLU A 132 3.96 -10.01 -4.17
C GLU A 132 2.44 -9.96 -4.18
N ILE A 133 1.79 -10.94 -4.81
CA ILE A 133 0.34 -11.02 -4.89
C ILE A 133 -0.11 -12.36 -4.31
N SER A 134 -1.18 -12.33 -3.52
CA SER A 134 -1.88 -13.50 -3.01
C SER A 134 -3.37 -13.27 -3.15
N SER A 135 -4.06 -14.13 -3.89
CA SER A 135 -5.50 -14.01 -4.12
C SER A 135 -6.18 -15.35 -3.81
N THR A 136 -7.05 -15.34 -2.82
CA THR A 136 -7.83 -16.50 -2.41
C THR A 136 -9.27 -16.30 -2.85
N ILE A 137 -9.78 -17.25 -3.62
CA ILE A 137 -11.20 -17.34 -3.98
C ILE A 137 -11.80 -18.56 -3.31
N THR A 138 -12.96 -18.40 -2.70
CA THR A 138 -13.77 -19.47 -2.12
C THR A 138 -15.07 -19.56 -2.89
N ASN A 139 -15.36 -20.71 -3.46
CA ASN A 139 -16.67 -21.01 -4.06
C ASN A 139 -17.65 -21.26 -2.90
N VAL A 140 -18.62 -20.36 -2.70
CA VAL A 140 -19.49 -20.39 -1.51
C VAL A 140 -20.56 -21.46 -1.67
N GLU A 141 -20.66 -22.34 -0.69
CA GLU A 141 -21.68 -23.40 -0.69
C GLU A 141 -23.10 -22.82 -0.72
N ASN A 142 -23.85 -23.14 -1.75
CA ASN A 142 -25.24 -22.68 -1.88
C ASN A 142 -26.17 -23.73 -1.27
N ALA A 143 -26.51 -23.56 0.00
CA ALA A 143 -27.33 -24.48 0.79
C ALA A 143 -28.74 -24.70 0.22
N LEU A 144 -29.18 -23.87 -0.73
CA LEU A 144 -30.51 -23.98 -1.36
C LEU A 144 -30.47 -24.52 -2.78
N ALA A 145 -29.31 -24.75 -3.34
CA ALA A 145 -29.16 -25.28 -4.70
C ALA A 145 -29.71 -26.71 -4.80
N ILE A 146 -30.56 -26.95 -5.78
CA ILE A 146 -31.07 -28.27 -6.13
C ILE A 146 -30.59 -28.58 -7.52
N PRO A 147 -29.99 -29.73 -7.63
CA PRO A 147 -28.57 -30.04 -7.74
C PRO A 147 -28.01 -29.83 -9.14
N PRO A 148 -26.78 -30.05 -9.39
CA PRO A 148 -25.65 -30.49 -8.55
C PRO A 148 -24.81 -29.33 -8.04
N PRO A 149 -23.88 -29.55 -7.11
CA PRO A 149 -22.95 -28.52 -6.75
C PRO A 149 -22.20 -28.01 -7.98
N ASP A 150 -22.19 -26.72 -8.17
CA ASP A 150 -21.60 -26.13 -9.36
C ASP A 150 -20.16 -25.70 -9.07
N ASN A 151 -19.25 -26.19 -9.88
CA ASN A 151 -17.86 -25.78 -9.83
C ASN A 151 -17.69 -24.44 -10.53
N VAL A 152 -16.94 -23.53 -9.94
CA VAL A 152 -16.60 -22.27 -10.60
C VAL A 152 -15.19 -22.36 -11.20
N GLU A 153 -15.03 -21.89 -12.43
CA GLU A 153 -13.69 -21.78 -13.03
C GLU A 153 -13.24 -20.32 -12.94
N ILE A 154 -12.20 -20.08 -12.17
CA ILE A 154 -11.64 -18.75 -11.95
C ILE A 154 -10.37 -18.58 -12.78
N THR A 155 -10.24 -17.44 -13.45
CA THR A 155 -9.03 -17.05 -14.18
C THR A 155 -8.46 -15.78 -13.61
N TRP A 156 -7.20 -15.83 -13.17
CA TRP A 156 -6.40 -14.68 -12.76
C TRP A 156 -5.53 -14.25 -13.92
N GLN A 157 -5.52 -12.94 -14.22
CA GLN A 157 -4.67 -12.34 -15.26
C GLN A 157 -3.99 -11.10 -14.69
N LEU A 158 -2.66 -11.11 -14.65
CA LEU A 158 -1.88 -9.96 -14.16
C LEU A 158 -1.28 -9.21 -15.34
N PHE A 159 -1.62 -7.94 -15.41
CA PHE A 159 -1.12 -7.03 -16.44
C PHE A 159 -0.17 -6.00 -15.82
N ASP A 160 0.93 -5.74 -16.51
CA ASP A 160 1.90 -4.71 -16.12
C ASP A 160 1.40 -3.31 -16.53
N PRO A 161 2.13 -2.23 -16.13
CA PRO A 161 1.76 -0.85 -16.49
C PRO A 161 1.75 -0.56 -18.00
N SER A 162 2.38 -1.40 -18.84
CA SER A 162 2.32 -1.23 -20.31
C SER A 162 1.09 -1.92 -20.92
N GLY A 163 0.36 -2.71 -20.12
CA GLY A 163 -0.75 -3.53 -20.56
C GLY A 163 -0.35 -4.91 -21.06
N GLU A 164 0.91 -5.31 -20.83
CA GLU A 164 1.37 -6.67 -21.17
C GLU A 164 0.89 -7.68 -20.15
N LEU A 165 0.38 -8.83 -20.61
CA LEU A 165 -0.03 -9.94 -19.74
C LEU A 165 1.21 -10.65 -19.19
N ILE A 166 1.49 -10.48 -17.90
CA ILE A 166 2.68 -11.02 -17.23
C ILE A 166 2.42 -12.45 -16.71
N ALA A 167 1.22 -12.70 -16.19
CA ALA A 167 0.88 -14.02 -15.64
C ALA A 167 -0.60 -14.31 -15.85
N THR A 168 -0.89 -15.57 -16.10
CA THR A 168 -2.27 -16.05 -16.12
C THR A 168 -2.35 -17.41 -15.42
N HIS A 169 -3.46 -17.66 -14.75
CA HIS A 169 -3.72 -18.94 -14.09
C HIS A 169 -5.22 -19.20 -14.09
N THR A 170 -5.60 -20.43 -14.41
CA THR A 170 -7.03 -20.83 -14.38
C THR A 170 -7.17 -22.02 -13.44
N LYS A 171 -8.23 -22.01 -12.63
CA LYS A 171 -8.49 -23.08 -11.66
C LYS A 171 -9.98 -23.30 -11.50
N VAL A 172 -10.40 -24.56 -11.60
CA VAL A 172 -11.75 -24.97 -11.22
C VAL A 172 -11.79 -25.18 -9.71
N ILE A 173 -12.71 -24.52 -9.02
CA ILE A 173 -12.88 -24.59 -7.56
C ILE A 173 -14.24 -25.25 -7.29
N GLU A 174 -14.21 -26.37 -6.58
CA GLU A 174 -15.42 -27.14 -6.21
C GLU A 174 -16.22 -26.35 -5.16
N GLU A 175 -17.53 -26.52 -5.15
CA GLU A 175 -18.42 -25.89 -4.17
C GLU A 175 -17.92 -26.13 -2.73
N GLY A 176 -17.88 -25.07 -1.93
CA GLY A 176 -17.38 -25.10 -0.55
C GLY A 176 -15.87 -25.14 -0.41
N GLN A 177 -15.13 -25.12 -1.51
CA GLN A 177 -13.67 -25.16 -1.48
C GLN A 177 -13.04 -23.79 -1.78
N SER A 178 -11.79 -23.63 -1.39
CA SER A 178 -11.01 -22.40 -1.66
C SER A 178 -9.74 -22.75 -2.43
N TYR A 179 -9.26 -21.78 -3.20
CA TYR A 179 -7.96 -21.88 -3.85
C TYR A 179 -7.25 -20.55 -3.72
N THR A 180 -5.94 -20.62 -3.42
CA THR A 180 -5.08 -19.43 -3.35
C THR A 180 -4.09 -19.47 -4.50
N TRP A 181 -4.14 -18.44 -5.34
CA TRP A 181 -3.13 -18.16 -6.36
C TRP A 181 -2.13 -17.15 -5.81
N THR A 182 -0.84 -17.38 -6.09
CA THR A 182 0.22 -16.44 -5.70
C THR A 182 1.11 -16.12 -6.90
N HIS A 183 1.61 -14.88 -6.93
CA HIS A 183 2.57 -14.44 -7.94
C HIS A 183 3.58 -13.49 -7.31
N ASN A 184 4.82 -13.58 -7.76
CA ASN A 184 5.90 -12.67 -7.33
C ASN A 184 6.57 -12.10 -8.58
N GLU A 185 6.68 -10.79 -8.64
CA GLU A 185 7.41 -10.08 -9.69
C GLU A 185 8.60 -9.36 -9.07
N GLU A 186 9.80 -9.71 -9.51
CA GLU A 186 11.04 -9.08 -9.07
C GLU A 186 11.30 -7.82 -9.90
N MET A 187 11.69 -6.73 -9.25
CA MET A 187 11.96 -5.43 -9.91
C MET A 187 10.78 -4.98 -10.78
N PRO A 188 9.55 -4.90 -10.21
CA PRO A 188 8.36 -4.63 -11.01
C PRO A 188 8.42 -3.26 -11.71
N MET A 189 7.85 -3.19 -12.90
CA MET A 189 7.74 -1.93 -13.65
C MET A 189 6.94 -0.91 -12.84
N ILE A 190 7.42 0.34 -12.84
CA ILE A 190 6.74 1.46 -12.15
C ILE A 190 5.46 1.82 -12.90
N GLY A 191 4.35 1.94 -12.18
CA GLY A 191 3.05 2.33 -12.74
C GLY A 191 1.90 1.51 -12.18
N GLY A 192 0.77 1.56 -12.83
CA GLY A 192 -0.44 0.85 -12.42
C GLY A 192 -0.47 -0.58 -12.94
N TRP A 193 -0.65 -1.53 -12.04
CA TRP A 193 -0.82 -2.95 -12.35
C TRP A 193 -2.28 -3.35 -12.16
N UNK A 194 -2.91 -4.41 -12.82
CA UNK A 194 -3.99 -4.79 -12.79
C UNK A 194 -4.01 -6.03 -12.57
N LEU A 195 -4.63 -6.54 -11.65
CA LEU A 195 -4.99 -7.95 -11.52
C LEU A 195 -6.48 -8.10 -11.87
N ILE A 196 -6.75 -8.76 -12.95
CA ILE A 196 -8.13 -9.06 -13.40
C ILE A 196 -8.47 -10.47 -12.94
N ILE A 197 -9.62 -10.63 -12.30
CA ILE A 197 -10.10 -11.93 -11.84
C ILE A 197 -11.49 -12.15 -12.43
N GLY A 198 -11.60 -13.13 -13.32
CA GLY A 198 -12.86 -13.46 -13.94
C GLY A 198 -13.31 -14.86 -13.59
N ASP A 199 -14.62 -15.07 -13.58
CA ASP A 199 -15.20 -16.40 -13.50
C ASP A 199 -15.86 -16.79 -14.84
N SER A 200 -16.13 -18.06 -15.01
CA SER A 200 -16.69 -18.60 -16.28
C SER A 200 -18.16 -18.90 -16.22
N VAL A 201 -18.79 -18.73 -15.07
CA VAL A 201 -20.17 -19.17 -14.86
C VAL A 201 -20.99 -18.06 -14.20
N ASP A 202 -21.96 -17.54 -14.92
CA ASP A 202 -22.94 -16.58 -14.37
C ASP A 202 -23.73 -17.26 -13.22
N ASN A 203 -23.91 -16.52 -12.13
CA ASN A 203 -24.71 -16.89 -10.95
C ASN A 203 -24.03 -17.83 -9.94
N GLU A 204 -22.73 -18.03 -10.02
CA GLU A 204 -21.99 -18.68 -8.93
C GLU A 204 -21.48 -17.63 -7.97
N ASN A 205 -21.62 -17.88 -6.69
CA ASN A 205 -21.23 -16.92 -5.67
C ASN A 205 -19.86 -17.25 -5.08
N VAL A 206 -18.99 -16.27 -5.06
CA VAL A 206 -17.64 -16.45 -4.53
C VAL A 206 -17.33 -15.46 -3.40
N ASN A 207 -16.42 -15.83 -2.54
CA ASN A 207 -15.75 -14.89 -1.62
C ASN A 207 -14.32 -14.68 -2.09
N GLN A 208 -13.83 -13.46 -1.95
CA GLN A 208 -12.52 -13.07 -2.40
C GLN A 208 -11.74 -12.39 -1.28
N GLU A 209 -10.49 -12.84 -1.09
CA GLU A 209 -9.49 -12.13 -0.28
C GLU A 209 -8.23 -11.98 -1.13
N THR A 210 -7.91 -10.76 -1.52
CA THR A 210 -6.74 -10.49 -2.36
C THR A 210 -5.85 -9.45 -1.69
N THR A 211 -4.55 -9.75 -1.63
CA THR A 211 -3.54 -8.80 -1.15
C THR A 211 -2.44 -8.66 -2.19
N ALA A 212 -1.88 -7.45 -2.26
CA ALA A 212 -0.67 -7.19 -3.05
C ALA A 212 0.27 -6.34 -2.20
N LEU A 213 1.54 -6.74 -2.13
CA LEU A 213 2.59 -6.03 -1.39
C LEU A 213 3.61 -5.47 -2.39
N VAL A 214 3.84 -4.17 -2.31
CA VAL A 214 4.90 -3.47 -3.06
C VAL A 214 6.03 -3.21 -2.07
N LEU A 215 7.17 -3.86 -2.28
CA LEU A 215 8.30 -3.84 -1.36
C LEU A 215 9.44 -2.97 -1.91
N PHE A 216 10.11 -2.23 -1.00
CA PHE A 216 11.23 -1.34 -1.31
C PHE A 216 12.49 -1.70 -0.58
#